data_c5786088c40028bd221cce9bff347d1f
#
_entry.id   c5786088c40028bd221cce9bff347d1f
#
_cell.length_a   1.000
_cell.length_b   1.000
_cell.length_c   1.000
_cell.angle_alpha   90.00
_cell.angle_beta   90.00
_cell.angle_gamma   90.00
#
_symmetry.space_group_name_H-M   'P 1'
#
loop_
_entity.id
_entity.type
_entity.pdbx_description
1 polymer ?
#
loop_
_entity_poly.entity_id
_entity_poly.type
_entity_poly.pdbx_seq_one_letter_code
_entity_poly.pdbx_strand_id
1 'polypeptide(L)'
;DVYKRQRLKGTTSDAAPILWQYGALARLKKGEVIDKLLYGGYSTISLGYAGLYECVKFMTGKSHTDPSATPFALSIMQKMNDKCKEWKNAEDIDYSLYGTPLESTTYKFAKCLQKRFGIIPGVTDKGYITNSYHVHVSEEIDAFDKLKFEGMFQQLSPGGAISYVEVPNMQDNLKAVIRVMQYIYDNIMYAELNTKSDYCQVCGYDGEIKIVEDDGKLVWECLSLIHI
;
A
#
# COMPACT_ATOMS: atom_id res chain seq x y z
N ASP A 1 -7.86 17.96 1.11
CA ASP A 1 -8.88 17.79 0.06
C ASP A 1 -9.42 19.11 -0.46
N VAL A 2 -9.81 20.04 0.40
CA VAL A 2 -10.20 21.40 -0.02
C VAL A 2 -9.15 22.04 -0.93
N TYR A 3 -7.88 21.91 -0.57
CA TYR A 3 -6.78 22.43 -1.37
C TYR A 3 -6.66 21.78 -2.76
N LYS A 4 -6.82 20.46 -2.87
CA LYS A 4 -6.78 19.77 -4.17
C LYS A 4 -7.95 20.18 -5.07
N ARG A 5 -9.16 20.28 -4.53
CA ARG A 5 -10.33 20.78 -5.27
C ARG A 5 -10.14 22.19 -5.78
N GLN A 6 -9.65 23.07 -4.91
CA GLN A 6 -9.40 24.47 -5.28
C GLN A 6 -8.36 24.59 -6.40
N ARG A 7 -7.37 23.70 -6.45
CA ARG A 7 -6.37 23.69 -7.51
C ARG A 7 -6.88 23.18 -8.85
N LEU A 8 -7.84 22.27 -8.85
CA LEU A 8 -8.39 21.70 -10.09
C LEU A 8 -9.53 22.53 -10.66
N LYS A 9 -10.29 23.24 -9.80
CA LYS A 9 -11.38 24.08 -10.24
C LYS A 9 -10.89 25.17 -11.20
N GLY A 10 -11.56 25.31 -12.34
CA GLY A 10 -11.21 26.26 -13.38
C GLY A 10 -10.02 25.87 -14.24
N THR A 11 -9.46 24.66 -14.01
CA THR A 11 -8.40 24.13 -14.89
C THR A 11 -8.97 23.82 -16.27
N THR A 12 -8.22 24.17 -17.33
CA THR A 12 -8.60 23.85 -18.70
C THR A 12 -8.07 22.49 -19.13
N SER A 13 -8.74 21.88 -20.09
CA SER A 13 -8.36 20.60 -20.69
C SER A 13 -6.95 20.60 -21.30
N ASP A 14 -6.40 21.78 -21.56
CA ASP A 14 -5.03 21.95 -22.10
C ASP A 14 -3.94 21.58 -21.10
N ALA A 15 -4.25 21.55 -19.79
CA ALA A 15 -3.29 21.15 -18.75
C ALA A 15 -2.92 19.64 -18.82
N ALA A 16 -3.82 18.80 -19.32
CA ALA A 16 -3.56 17.39 -19.56
C ALA A 16 -4.34 16.89 -20.79
N PRO A 17 -3.90 17.25 -22.01
CA PRO A 17 -4.66 16.99 -23.23
C PRO A 17 -4.91 15.50 -23.47
N ILE A 18 -3.91 14.65 -23.22
CA ILE A 18 -4.04 13.19 -23.41
C ILE A 18 -5.13 12.63 -22.52
N LEU A 19 -5.27 13.13 -21.29
CA LEU A 19 -6.28 12.67 -20.35
C LEU A 19 -7.67 13.22 -20.69
N TRP A 20 -7.77 14.51 -20.99
CA TRP A 20 -9.07 15.21 -21.01
C TRP A 20 -9.60 15.51 -22.41
N GLN A 21 -8.75 15.63 -23.42
CA GLN A 21 -9.18 15.86 -24.80
C GLN A 21 -9.20 14.57 -25.64
N TYR A 22 -8.18 13.72 -25.47
CA TYR A 22 -7.98 12.52 -26.30
C TYR A 22 -8.17 11.21 -25.53
N GLY A 23 -8.57 11.29 -24.26
CA GLY A 23 -8.83 10.11 -23.42
C GLY A 23 -10.05 9.31 -23.87
N ALA A 24 -10.19 8.11 -23.34
CA ALA A 24 -11.30 7.22 -23.68
C ALA A 24 -12.65 7.73 -23.15
N LEU A 25 -12.67 8.34 -21.98
CA LEU A 25 -13.87 8.73 -21.25
C LEU A 25 -14.17 10.24 -21.35
N ALA A 26 -13.18 11.09 -21.10
CA ALA A 26 -13.32 12.53 -21.24
C ALA A 26 -12.90 12.95 -22.66
N ARG A 27 -13.72 13.66 -23.36
CA ARG A 27 -13.44 14.17 -24.71
C ARG A 27 -13.83 15.65 -24.77
N LEU A 28 -13.16 16.43 -23.91
CA LEU A 28 -13.35 17.87 -23.86
C LEU A 28 -12.73 18.54 -25.07
N LYS A 29 -13.30 19.67 -25.45
CA LYS A 29 -12.68 20.54 -26.45
C LYS A 29 -11.44 21.23 -25.88
N LYS A 30 -10.55 21.67 -26.75
CA LYS A 30 -9.39 22.47 -26.36
C LYS A 30 -9.85 23.74 -25.63
N GLY A 31 -9.22 24.04 -24.49
CA GLY A 31 -9.56 25.17 -23.65
C GLY A 31 -10.84 25.03 -22.81
N GLU A 32 -11.56 23.91 -22.92
CA GLU A 32 -12.75 23.66 -22.11
C GLU A 32 -12.39 23.38 -20.66
N VAL A 33 -13.15 23.97 -19.72
CA VAL A 33 -12.91 23.81 -18.28
C VAL A 33 -13.36 22.41 -17.84
N ILE A 34 -12.53 21.76 -16.99
CA ILE A 34 -12.75 20.37 -16.54
C ILE A 34 -13.76 20.26 -15.39
N ASP A 35 -14.28 21.34 -14.88
CA ASP A 35 -15.11 21.35 -13.64
C ASP A 35 -16.25 20.34 -13.68
N LYS A 36 -16.88 20.14 -14.83
CA LYS A 36 -17.94 19.13 -15.00
C LYS A 36 -17.46 17.69 -14.77
N LEU A 37 -16.16 17.44 -14.85
CA LEU A 37 -15.57 16.13 -14.58
C LEU A 37 -15.23 15.94 -13.10
N LEU A 38 -15.34 16.98 -12.26
CA LEU A 38 -15.05 16.91 -10.84
C LEU A 38 -16.26 16.46 -10.02
N TYR A 39 -17.46 16.59 -10.59
CA TYR A 39 -18.73 16.38 -9.88
C TYR A 39 -19.55 15.24 -10.52
N GLY A 40 -20.61 14.84 -9.86
CA GLY A 40 -21.54 13.83 -10.39
C GLY A 40 -20.95 12.42 -10.42
N GLY A 41 -19.95 12.13 -9.59
CA GLY A 41 -19.33 10.81 -9.50
C GLY A 41 -18.38 10.45 -10.66
N TYR A 42 -18.03 11.40 -11.51
CA TYR A 42 -17.09 11.15 -12.60
C TYR A 42 -15.63 11.04 -12.11
N SER A 43 -15.23 11.87 -11.17
CA SER A 43 -13.89 11.87 -10.57
C SER A 43 -13.93 11.42 -9.13
N THR A 44 -12.93 10.64 -8.73
CA THR A 44 -12.76 10.18 -7.35
C THR A 44 -11.54 10.81 -6.70
N ILE A 45 -11.70 11.32 -5.50
CA ILE A 45 -10.58 11.72 -4.64
C ILE A 45 -10.24 10.56 -3.73
N SER A 46 -9.01 10.05 -3.86
CA SER A 46 -8.52 8.96 -3.02
C SER A 46 -7.97 9.50 -1.70
N LEU A 47 -8.46 8.97 -0.59
CA LEU A 47 -7.93 9.19 0.76
C LEU A 47 -6.94 8.07 1.06
N GLY A 48 -5.64 8.34 0.85
CA GLY A 48 -4.57 7.41 1.21
C GLY A 48 -4.28 7.43 2.70
N TYR A 49 -3.91 6.28 3.25
CA TYR A 49 -3.52 6.14 4.65
C TYR A 49 -2.28 5.27 4.80
N ALA A 50 -1.57 5.44 5.92
CA ALA A 50 -0.38 4.69 6.30
C ALA A 50 -0.34 4.49 7.80
N GLY A 51 0.36 3.48 8.27
CA GLY A 51 0.65 3.30 9.67
C GLY A 51 -0.53 2.80 10.49
N LEU A 52 -1.39 1.96 9.93
CA LEU A 52 -2.49 1.36 10.71
C LEU A 52 -1.95 0.49 11.85
N TYR A 53 -0.87 -0.26 11.60
CA TYR A 53 -0.18 -1.03 12.63
C TYR A 53 0.27 -0.13 13.79
N GLU A 54 1.02 0.93 13.48
CA GLU A 54 1.56 1.86 14.50
C GLU A 54 0.44 2.57 15.25
N CYS A 55 -0.63 2.94 14.57
CA CYS A 55 -1.81 3.55 15.19
C CYS A 55 -2.45 2.60 16.21
N VAL A 56 -2.71 1.36 15.83
CA VAL A 56 -3.31 0.36 16.71
C VAL A 56 -2.36 0.02 17.85
N LYS A 57 -1.07 -0.14 17.55
CA LYS A 57 -0.03 -0.41 18.56
C LYS A 57 0.05 0.71 19.61
N PHE A 58 0.01 1.95 19.18
CA PHE A 58 0.02 3.10 20.09
C PHE A 58 -1.24 3.15 20.97
N MET A 59 -2.41 2.89 20.40
CA MET A 59 -3.69 3.02 21.09
C MET A 59 -4.01 1.82 22.01
N THR A 60 -3.53 0.63 21.68
CA THR A 60 -3.91 -0.62 22.38
C THR A 60 -2.73 -1.34 23.03
N GLY A 61 -1.50 -0.95 22.72
CA GLY A 61 -0.29 -1.68 23.12
C GLY A 61 -0.03 -2.96 22.31
N LYS A 62 -0.92 -3.33 21.37
CA LYS A 62 -0.88 -4.59 20.62
C LYS A 62 -0.80 -4.37 19.12
N SER A 63 -0.32 -5.38 18.39
CA SER A 63 -0.43 -5.39 16.94
C SER A 63 -1.89 -5.41 16.48
N HIS A 64 -2.15 -4.90 15.30
CA HIS A 64 -3.48 -5.01 14.68
C HIS A 64 -3.82 -6.45 14.25
N THR A 65 -2.83 -7.35 14.19
CA THR A 65 -3.01 -8.79 13.97
C THR A 65 -3.47 -9.54 15.22
N ASP A 66 -3.28 -8.97 16.43
CA ASP A 66 -3.80 -9.54 17.67
C ASP A 66 -5.34 -9.60 17.61
N PRO A 67 -5.95 -10.80 17.83
CA PRO A 67 -7.40 -10.96 17.72
C PRO A 67 -8.22 -9.98 18.58
N SER A 68 -7.65 -9.50 19.69
CA SER A 68 -8.32 -8.51 20.56
C SER A 68 -8.22 -7.08 20.03
N ALA A 69 -7.24 -6.77 19.18
CA ALA A 69 -7.01 -5.46 18.60
C ALA A 69 -7.54 -5.32 17.15
N THR A 70 -7.69 -6.44 16.44
CA THR A 70 -8.22 -6.46 15.05
C THR A 70 -9.57 -5.74 14.91
N PRO A 71 -10.56 -5.92 15.81
CA PRO A 71 -11.84 -5.18 15.71
C PRO A 71 -11.66 -3.68 15.79
N PHE A 72 -10.72 -3.19 16.60
CA PHE A 72 -10.39 -1.78 16.68
C PHE A 72 -9.78 -1.26 15.37
N ALA A 73 -8.84 -2.00 14.77
CA ALA A 73 -8.27 -1.68 13.47
C ALA A 73 -9.35 -1.56 12.37
N LEU A 74 -10.26 -2.54 12.30
CA LEU A 74 -11.37 -2.53 11.35
C LEU A 74 -12.33 -1.35 11.61
N SER A 75 -12.55 -0.96 12.86
CA SER A 75 -13.38 0.19 13.20
C SER A 75 -12.79 1.51 12.73
N ILE A 76 -11.46 1.66 12.76
CA ILE A 76 -10.76 2.83 12.21
C ILE A 76 -11.01 2.92 10.70
N MET A 77 -10.85 1.80 9.99
CA MET A 77 -11.06 1.73 8.55
C MET A 77 -12.52 2.05 8.18
N GLN A 78 -13.47 1.49 8.92
CA GLN A 78 -14.89 1.76 8.73
C GLN A 78 -15.19 3.25 8.92
N LYS A 79 -14.65 3.86 9.96
CA LYS A 79 -14.83 5.30 10.22
C LYS A 79 -14.28 6.18 9.10
N MET A 80 -13.14 5.81 8.51
CA MET A 80 -12.59 6.53 7.34
C MET A 80 -13.50 6.37 6.11
N ASN A 81 -14.05 5.18 5.87
CA ASN A 81 -15.03 4.96 4.80
C ASN A 81 -16.31 5.77 5.00
N ASP A 82 -16.82 5.82 6.22
CA ASP A 82 -18.03 6.59 6.54
C ASP A 82 -17.80 8.09 6.31
N LYS A 83 -16.59 8.58 6.62
CA LYS A 83 -16.21 9.97 6.28
C LYS A 83 -16.11 10.20 4.76
N CYS A 84 -15.59 9.25 3.99
CA CYS A 84 -15.61 9.36 2.54
C CYS A 84 -17.05 9.47 2.00
N LYS A 85 -17.98 8.67 2.52
CA LYS A 85 -19.40 8.75 2.16
C LYS A 85 -20.05 10.09 2.56
N GLU A 86 -19.76 10.58 3.74
CA GLU A 86 -20.22 11.88 4.22
C GLU A 86 -19.77 13.01 3.29
N TRP A 87 -18.48 13.04 2.93
CA TRP A 87 -17.94 14.04 2.00
C TRP A 87 -18.53 13.92 0.59
N LYS A 88 -18.70 12.69 0.10
CA LYS A 88 -19.36 12.45 -1.19
C LYS A 88 -20.76 13.08 -1.21
N ASN A 89 -21.55 12.84 -0.20
CA ASN A 89 -22.91 13.37 -0.11
C ASN A 89 -22.94 14.91 0.04
N ALA A 90 -21.96 15.48 0.73
CA ALA A 90 -21.90 16.93 0.96
C ALA A 90 -21.36 17.73 -0.25
N GLU A 91 -20.53 17.09 -1.09
CA GLU A 91 -19.74 17.80 -2.09
C GLU A 91 -20.00 17.36 -3.53
N ASP A 92 -20.80 16.32 -3.74
CA ASP A 92 -21.07 15.72 -5.06
C ASP A 92 -19.78 15.27 -5.80
N ILE A 93 -18.77 14.90 -5.02
CA ILE A 93 -17.49 14.35 -5.53
C ILE A 93 -17.31 12.98 -4.93
N ASP A 94 -16.87 12.00 -5.71
CA ASP A 94 -16.52 10.70 -5.15
C ASP A 94 -15.29 10.78 -4.27
N TYR A 95 -15.36 10.15 -3.11
CA TYR A 95 -14.25 9.92 -2.19
C TYR A 95 -14.09 8.43 -1.94
N SER A 96 -12.88 7.95 -1.98
CA SER A 96 -12.60 6.53 -1.78
C SER A 96 -11.38 6.34 -0.91
N LEU A 97 -11.47 5.39 0.02
CA LEU A 97 -10.34 5.02 0.85
C LEU A 97 -9.38 4.16 0.03
N TYR A 98 -8.10 4.49 0.08
CA TYR A 98 -7.05 3.90 -0.74
C TYR A 98 -5.87 3.42 0.11
N GLY A 99 -5.62 2.11 0.10
CA GLY A 99 -4.44 1.49 0.68
C GLY A 99 -3.22 1.77 -0.20
N THR A 100 -2.70 2.96 -0.11
CA THR A 100 -1.62 3.48 -0.97
C THR A 100 -0.30 2.78 -0.68
N PRO A 101 0.42 2.25 -1.68
CA PRO A 101 1.84 1.95 -1.53
C PRO A 101 2.60 3.26 -1.33
N LEU A 102 3.39 3.32 -0.25
CA LEU A 102 4.04 4.54 0.23
C LEU A 102 5.54 4.31 0.41
N GLU A 103 6.27 4.05 -0.63
CA GLU A 103 7.69 3.68 -0.59
C GLU A 103 8.55 4.69 0.20
N SER A 104 9.10 5.71 -0.43
CA SER A 104 9.94 6.71 0.24
C SER A 104 9.17 7.59 1.26
N THR A 105 7.86 7.66 1.15
CA THR A 105 7.01 8.46 2.03
C THR A 105 6.95 7.88 3.44
N THR A 106 7.04 6.57 3.61
CA THR A 106 7.05 5.90 4.93
C THR A 106 8.23 6.35 5.78
N TYR A 107 9.41 6.49 5.18
CA TYR A 107 10.59 7.04 5.85
C TYR A 107 10.38 8.49 6.27
N LYS A 108 9.85 9.33 5.37
CA LYS A 108 9.59 10.73 5.66
C LYS A 108 8.58 10.91 6.81
N PHE A 109 7.52 10.10 6.81
CA PHE A 109 6.56 10.08 7.91
C PHE A 109 7.21 9.70 9.23
N ALA A 110 8.00 8.62 9.25
CA ALA A 110 8.72 8.18 10.45
C ALA A 110 9.59 9.31 11.02
N LYS A 111 10.38 9.97 10.18
CA LYS A 111 11.22 11.11 10.61
C LYS A 111 10.41 12.28 11.14
N CYS A 112 9.29 12.61 10.51
CA CYS A 112 8.41 13.68 10.99
C CYS A 112 7.77 13.34 12.34
N LEU A 113 7.35 12.09 12.54
CA LEU A 113 6.78 11.62 13.80
C LEU A 113 7.83 11.63 14.92
N GLN A 114 9.05 11.12 14.65
CA GLN A 114 10.17 11.16 15.60
C GLN A 114 10.50 12.59 16.02
N LYS A 115 10.56 13.52 15.05
CA LYS A 115 10.83 14.94 15.35
C LYS A 115 9.74 15.56 16.20
N ARG A 116 8.48 15.19 16.01
CA ARG A 116 7.33 15.80 16.68
C ARG A 116 7.02 15.17 18.03
N PHE A 117 7.15 13.86 18.15
CA PHE A 117 6.66 13.08 19.30
C PHE A 117 7.76 12.31 20.02
N GLY A 118 9.00 12.36 19.53
CA GLY A 118 10.10 11.56 20.05
C GLY A 118 10.05 10.10 19.61
N ILE A 119 10.90 9.29 20.26
CA ILE A 119 10.96 7.84 20.00
C ILE A 119 9.98 7.13 20.93
N ILE A 120 9.00 6.47 20.33
CA ILE A 120 8.00 5.64 21.03
C ILE A 120 8.26 4.20 20.60
N PRO A 121 8.64 3.28 21.52
CA PRO A 121 8.94 1.89 21.19
C PRO A 121 7.82 1.18 20.46
N GLY A 122 8.16 0.51 19.35
CA GLY A 122 7.21 -0.20 18.48
C GLY A 122 6.30 0.68 17.64
N VAL A 123 6.46 2.03 17.69
CA VAL A 123 5.63 2.99 16.97
C VAL A 123 6.48 3.94 16.11
N THR A 124 7.41 4.66 16.72
CA THR A 124 8.25 5.63 16.00
C THR A 124 9.75 5.32 16.09
N ASP A 125 10.13 4.20 16.66
CA ASP A 125 11.51 3.77 16.88
C ASP A 125 12.22 3.27 15.61
N LYS A 126 11.48 3.06 14.52
CA LYS A 126 12.02 2.59 13.23
C LYS A 126 12.15 3.73 12.23
N GLY A 127 13.01 3.55 11.23
CA GLY A 127 13.19 4.49 10.12
C GLY A 127 12.05 4.49 9.10
N TYR A 128 10.95 3.78 9.35
CA TYR A 128 9.78 3.68 8.46
C TYR A 128 8.50 3.52 9.28
N ILE A 129 7.35 3.73 8.64
CA ILE A 129 6.01 3.34 9.11
C ILE A 129 5.50 2.23 8.22
N THR A 130 4.72 1.32 8.78
CA THR A 130 4.07 0.26 8.01
C THR A 130 3.18 0.85 6.93
N ASN A 131 3.28 0.30 5.74
CA ASN A 131 2.47 0.73 4.60
C ASN A 131 1.00 0.35 4.84
N SER A 132 0.10 1.30 4.62
CA SER A 132 -1.36 1.13 4.74
C SER A 132 -1.80 0.20 5.89
N TYR A 133 -2.43 -0.94 5.57
CA TYR A 133 -2.95 -1.96 6.50
C TYR A 133 -2.04 -3.18 6.65
N HIS A 134 -0.89 -3.21 6.01
CA HIS A 134 -0.04 -4.40 5.92
C HIS A 134 0.36 -4.93 7.29
N VAL A 135 0.49 -6.25 7.37
CA VAL A 135 1.13 -6.91 8.51
C VAL A 135 2.55 -6.39 8.65
N HIS A 136 2.94 -6.04 9.88
CA HIS A 136 4.26 -5.50 10.14
C HIS A 136 5.34 -6.55 9.83
N VAL A 137 6.43 -6.13 9.19
CA VAL A 137 7.50 -7.02 8.69
C VAL A 137 8.21 -7.84 9.77
N SER A 138 8.11 -7.46 11.03
CA SER A 138 8.67 -8.23 12.16
C SER A 138 7.74 -9.33 12.66
N GLU A 139 6.54 -9.48 12.12
CA GLU A 139 5.61 -10.52 12.53
C GLU A 139 5.83 -11.79 11.73
N GLU A 140 6.00 -12.90 12.45
CA GLU A 140 6.08 -14.23 11.86
C GLU A 140 4.65 -14.70 11.54
N ILE A 141 4.26 -14.57 10.28
CA ILE A 141 2.96 -14.99 9.76
C ILE A 141 3.18 -15.71 8.42
N ASP A 142 2.47 -16.81 8.21
CA ASP A 142 2.55 -17.48 6.92
C ASP A 142 1.77 -16.72 5.82
N ALA A 143 2.07 -17.04 4.56
CA ALA A 143 1.52 -16.35 3.41
C ALA A 143 -0.01 -16.40 3.34
N PHE A 144 -0.61 -17.55 3.70
CA PHE A 144 -2.06 -17.72 3.62
C PHE A 144 -2.78 -16.96 4.72
N ASP A 145 -2.28 -17.02 5.95
CA ASP A 145 -2.83 -16.28 7.07
C ASP A 145 -2.67 -14.76 6.86
N LYS A 146 -1.53 -14.31 6.29
CA LYS A 146 -1.33 -12.92 5.90
C LYS A 146 -2.36 -12.48 4.87
N LEU A 147 -2.55 -13.22 3.79
CA LEU A 147 -3.54 -12.91 2.75
C LEU A 147 -4.95 -12.86 3.30
N LYS A 148 -5.32 -13.81 4.16
CA LYS A 148 -6.63 -13.86 4.81
C LYS A 148 -6.85 -12.66 5.72
N PHE A 149 -5.85 -12.31 6.52
CA PHE A 149 -5.90 -11.16 7.40
C PHE A 149 -6.02 -9.85 6.61
N GLU A 150 -5.14 -9.63 5.65
CA GLU A 150 -5.12 -8.40 4.86
C GLU A 150 -6.36 -8.25 3.97
N GLY A 151 -6.96 -9.36 3.52
CA GLY A 151 -8.20 -9.36 2.75
C GLY A 151 -9.36 -8.61 3.43
N MET A 152 -9.46 -8.68 4.74
CA MET A 152 -10.47 -7.92 5.50
C MET A 152 -10.33 -6.41 5.33
N PHE A 153 -9.10 -5.91 5.24
CA PHE A 153 -8.81 -4.49 5.08
C PHE A 153 -8.92 -4.03 3.64
N GLN A 154 -8.63 -4.91 2.67
CA GLN A 154 -8.83 -4.59 1.26
C GLN A 154 -10.30 -4.31 0.95
N GLN A 155 -11.23 -5.07 1.50
CA GLN A 155 -12.67 -4.83 1.36
C GLN A 155 -13.08 -3.43 1.88
N LEU A 156 -12.34 -2.88 2.84
CA LEU A 156 -12.56 -1.54 3.38
C LEU A 156 -11.75 -0.46 2.67
N SER A 157 -11.03 -0.81 1.61
CA SER A 157 -10.22 0.11 0.80
C SER A 157 -10.69 0.12 -0.67
N PRO A 158 -11.93 0.56 -0.94
CA PRO A 158 -12.54 0.48 -2.27
C PRO A 158 -11.84 1.33 -3.34
N GLY A 159 -10.99 2.27 -2.95
CA GLY A 159 -10.18 3.09 -3.86
C GLY A 159 -8.98 2.36 -4.45
N GLY A 160 -8.72 1.15 -3.97
CA GLY A 160 -7.61 0.29 -4.35
C GLY A 160 -6.76 -0.11 -3.15
N ALA A 161 -6.23 -1.31 -3.23
CA ALA A 161 -5.32 -1.88 -2.25
C ALA A 161 -4.55 -3.03 -2.90
N ILE A 162 -3.35 -3.29 -2.45
CA ILE A 162 -2.53 -4.40 -2.89
C ILE A 162 -1.87 -5.05 -1.69
N SER A 163 -1.77 -6.37 -1.69
CA SER A 163 -1.01 -7.13 -0.69
C SER A 163 0.17 -7.82 -1.36
N TYR A 164 1.31 -7.79 -0.69
CA TYR A 164 2.55 -8.40 -1.16
C TYR A 164 2.82 -9.66 -0.37
N VAL A 165 3.12 -10.76 -1.06
CA VAL A 165 3.52 -12.03 -0.45
C VAL A 165 4.82 -12.49 -1.08
N GLU A 166 5.81 -12.72 -0.24
CA GLU A 166 7.04 -13.36 -0.65
C GLU A 166 6.86 -14.89 -0.66
N VAL A 167 7.19 -15.50 -1.77
CA VAL A 167 7.13 -16.96 -1.96
C VAL A 167 8.48 -17.46 -2.45
N PRO A 168 8.85 -18.71 -2.15
CA PRO A 168 10.04 -19.31 -2.74
C PRO A 168 9.89 -19.43 -4.27
N ASN A 169 11.00 -19.65 -4.97
CA ASN A 169 10.93 -19.94 -6.39
C ASN A 169 10.09 -21.22 -6.61
N MET A 170 9.00 -21.07 -7.36
CA MET A 170 8.03 -22.14 -7.61
C MET A 170 8.03 -22.64 -9.07
N GLN A 171 9.09 -22.35 -9.84
CA GLN A 171 9.18 -22.75 -11.26
C GLN A 171 8.97 -24.26 -11.44
N ASP A 172 9.52 -25.06 -10.53
CA ASP A 172 9.40 -26.53 -10.56
C ASP A 172 8.18 -27.06 -9.81
N ASN A 173 7.34 -26.18 -9.24
CA ASN A 173 6.16 -26.57 -8.47
C ASN A 173 4.90 -25.80 -8.89
N LEU A 174 4.49 -25.98 -10.13
CA LEU A 174 3.30 -25.33 -10.69
C LEU A 174 2.01 -25.63 -9.93
N LYS A 175 1.92 -26.79 -9.26
CA LYS A 175 0.77 -27.14 -8.42
C LYS A 175 0.66 -26.19 -7.21
N ALA A 176 1.79 -25.82 -6.62
CA ALA A 176 1.80 -24.84 -5.53
C ALA A 176 1.37 -23.46 -6.02
N VAL A 177 1.86 -23.03 -7.21
CA VAL A 177 1.43 -21.76 -7.84
C VAL A 177 -0.08 -21.71 -8.01
N ILE A 178 -0.68 -22.74 -8.63
CA ILE A 178 -2.14 -22.80 -8.84
C ILE A 178 -2.88 -22.74 -7.51
N ARG A 179 -2.39 -23.42 -6.47
CA ARG A 179 -3.04 -23.40 -5.16
C ARG A 179 -2.98 -22.02 -4.50
N VAL A 180 -1.86 -21.32 -4.62
CA VAL A 180 -1.73 -19.93 -4.14
C VAL A 180 -2.66 -19.01 -4.91
N MET A 181 -2.70 -19.13 -6.24
CA MET A 181 -3.61 -18.32 -7.07
C MET A 181 -5.09 -18.57 -6.71
N GLN A 182 -5.48 -19.83 -6.49
CA GLN A 182 -6.84 -20.15 -6.05
C GLN A 182 -7.15 -19.51 -4.69
N TYR A 183 -6.20 -19.58 -3.75
CA TYR A 183 -6.37 -18.97 -2.44
C TYR A 183 -6.51 -17.45 -2.52
N ILE A 184 -5.71 -16.79 -3.37
CA ILE A 184 -5.84 -15.36 -3.64
C ILE A 184 -7.23 -15.04 -4.18
N TYR A 185 -7.68 -15.78 -5.20
CA TYR A 185 -8.99 -15.59 -5.79
C TYR A 185 -10.14 -15.71 -4.76
N ASP A 186 -10.03 -16.63 -3.82
CA ASP A 186 -11.08 -16.90 -2.83
C ASP A 186 -11.07 -15.90 -1.64
N ASN A 187 -9.93 -15.28 -1.33
CA ASN A 187 -9.76 -14.56 -0.05
C ASN A 187 -9.36 -13.11 -0.16
N ILE A 188 -8.80 -12.65 -1.28
CA ILE A 188 -8.24 -11.30 -1.38
C ILE A 188 -8.47 -10.72 -2.77
N MET A 189 -8.66 -9.41 -2.85
CA MET A 189 -9.05 -8.75 -4.10
C MET A 189 -7.85 -8.53 -5.04
N TYR A 190 -6.68 -8.22 -4.48
CA TYR A 190 -5.47 -7.96 -5.25
C TYR A 190 -4.23 -8.32 -4.44
N ALA A 191 -3.40 -9.18 -5.00
CA ALA A 191 -2.12 -9.57 -4.41
C ALA A 191 -1.02 -9.67 -5.47
N GLU A 192 0.19 -9.38 -5.06
CA GLU A 192 1.42 -9.55 -5.83
C GLU A 192 2.29 -10.61 -5.15
N LEU A 193 2.77 -11.56 -5.94
CA LEU A 193 3.69 -12.60 -5.51
C LEU A 193 5.10 -12.20 -5.90
N ASN A 194 5.96 -12.02 -4.90
CA ASN A 194 7.38 -11.75 -5.09
C ASN A 194 8.18 -13.02 -4.79
N THR A 195 9.10 -13.35 -5.66
CA THR A 195 10.06 -14.43 -5.41
C THR A 195 11.39 -13.81 -5.00
N LYS A 196 12.06 -14.45 -4.04
CA LYS A 196 13.45 -14.12 -3.70
C LYS A 196 14.36 -14.75 -4.75
N SER A 197 14.38 -14.18 -5.94
CA SER A 197 15.25 -14.61 -7.04
C SER A 197 16.00 -13.39 -7.54
N ASP A 198 17.28 -13.34 -7.16
CA ASP A 198 18.18 -12.28 -7.55
C ASP A 198 19.24 -12.84 -8.49
N TYR A 199 19.80 -11.99 -9.33
CA TYR A 199 20.85 -12.35 -10.26
C TYR A 199 22.20 -11.77 -9.81
N CYS A 200 23.16 -12.61 -9.54
CA CYS A 200 24.52 -12.16 -9.25
C CYS A 200 25.24 -11.70 -10.51
N GLN A 201 25.55 -10.43 -10.60
CA GLN A 201 26.24 -9.85 -11.76
C GLN A 201 27.68 -10.35 -11.94
N VAL A 202 28.27 -10.95 -10.91
CA VAL A 202 29.64 -11.43 -10.92
C VAL A 202 29.73 -12.87 -11.46
N CYS A 203 28.88 -13.77 -10.95
CA CYS A 203 28.98 -15.20 -11.30
C CYS A 203 27.80 -15.75 -12.09
N GLY A 204 26.76 -14.95 -12.35
CA GLY A 204 25.57 -15.41 -13.03
C GLY A 204 24.62 -16.27 -12.18
N TYR A 205 24.87 -16.38 -10.88
CA TYR A 205 23.98 -17.12 -9.99
C TYR A 205 22.58 -16.49 -10.00
N ASP A 206 21.58 -17.32 -10.21
CA ASP A 206 20.17 -16.97 -10.12
C ASP A 206 19.60 -17.61 -8.86
N GLY A 207 19.25 -16.78 -7.88
CA GLY A 207 18.78 -17.24 -6.59
C GLY A 207 18.79 -16.13 -5.53
N GLU A 208 18.74 -16.50 -4.26
CA GLU A 208 18.75 -15.54 -3.17
C GLU A 208 20.13 -14.91 -2.97
N ILE A 209 20.17 -13.56 -3.00
CA ILE A 209 21.33 -12.76 -2.59
C ILE A 209 20.98 -12.11 -1.26
N LYS A 210 21.82 -12.33 -0.24
CA LYS A 210 21.57 -11.79 1.10
C LYS A 210 22.25 -10.44 1.29
N ILE A 211 21.64 -9.61 2.11
CA ILE A 211 22.31 -8.43 2.66
C ILE A 211 22.84 -8.83 4.03
N VAL A 212 24.14 -8.76 4.19
CA VAL A 212 24.85 -9.04 5.44
C VAL A 212 25.60 -7.81 5.93
N GLU A 213 25.86 -7.74 7.22
CA GLU A 213 26.69 -6.70 7.81
C GLU A 213 28.14 -7.18 7.86
N ASP A 214 29.03 -6.45 7.20
CA ASP A 214 30.47 -6.68 7.18
C ASP A 214 31.18 -5.37 7.58
N ASP A 215 31.95 -5.41 8.67
CA ASP A 215 32.63 -4.24 9.25
C ASP A 215 31.75 -2.98 9.41
N GLY A 216 30.49 -3.17 9.83
CA GLY A 216 29.53 -2.08 10.01
C GLY A 216 28.97 -1.51 8.71
N LYS A 217 29.16 -2.18 7.58
CA LYS A 217 28.59 -1.85 6.28
C LYS A 217 27.67 -2.96 5.82
N LEU A 218 26.55 -2.57 5.19
CA LEU A 218 25.67 -3.54 4.52
C LEU A 218 26.27 -3.90 3.17
N VAL A 219 26.53 -5.17 2.96
CA VAL A 219 27.07 -5.73 1.70
C VAL A 219 26.16 -6.82 1.15
N TRP A 220 26.19 -7.00 -0.16
CA TRP A 220 25.45 -8.05 -0.83
C TRP A 220 26.27 -9.33 -0.86
N GLU A 221 25.77 -10.41 -0.29
CA GLU A 221 26.39 -11.73 -0.28
C GLU A 221 25.67 -12.66 -1.26
N CYS A 222 26.42 -13.14 -2.26
CA CYS A 222 25.94 -14.16 -3.18
C CYS A 222 26.07 -15.53 -2.55
N LEU A 223 25.01 -16.32 -2.53
CA LEU A 223 25.01 -17.68 -1.98
C LEU A 223 25.63 -18.75 -2.93
N SER A 224 26.16 -18.32 -4.07
CA SER A 224 26.89 -19.22 -4.95
C SER A 224 28.20 -19.69 -4.31
N LEU A 225 28.44 -20.98 -4.37
CA LEU A 225 29.70 -21.58 -3.93
C LEU A 225 30.96 -21.12 -4.73
N ILE A 226 30.75 -20.38 -5.82
CA ILE A 226 31.83 -19.84 -6.66
C ILE A 226 32.50 -18.61 -6.00
N HIS A 227 31.86 -17.99 -5.02
CA HIS A 227 32.35 -16.81 -4.32
C HIS A 227 32.87 -17.08 -2.89
N ILE A 228 33.14 -18.35 -2.58
CA ILE A 228 33.74 -18.71 -1.28
C ILE A 228 35.26 -18.52 -1.36
#